data_27f6e723b14175639c7a24b10a0ffa06
#
_entry.id   27f6e723b14175639c7a24b10a0ffa06
#
_cell.length_a   1.000
_cell.length_b   1.000
_cell.length_c   1.000
_cell.angle_alpha   90.00
_cell.angle_beta   90.00
_cell.angle_gamma   90.00
#
_symmetry.space_group_name_H-M   'P 1'
#
loop_
_entity.id
_entity.type
_entity.pdbx_description
1 polymer ?
#
loop_
_entity_poly.entity_id
_entity_poly.type
_entity_poly.pdbx_seq_one_letter_code
_entity_poly.pdbx_strand_id
1 'polypeptide(L)'
;MKCIDKLLSLLLVACLGLGLVSCGSESTDQTSYDLETTSYQYGITKVNNISDVSFYGSNLCVTDQDNFGIDQVDSQVAGAGGVFNLATGQCTYGQNLFGKMYPASTTKILTCLVAIEQADLDTQVTVSAHAADQTADSSVANLAEGDAMTLKVLLYGLMLRSGNDAAIAIAETIGGSEEGFAKLMNEKAAALGATHSHFVTPHGLHEDDHYTTVYDMYLIFQAAVQNETFLQIISTPSYDVSYTGADGQAKSQTWVSTNRYLNGKESAPAGFTVVGGKTGTTYEAGYCLVLYSYNDQNQPIISIVYNSDCTLNLYYLMNELLYTFGEAPS
;
A
#
# COMPACT_ATOMS: atom_id res chain seq x y z
N MET A 1 81.80 22.15 11.30
CA MET A 1 80.54 21.54 11.79
C MET A 1 79.43 22.56 12.17
N LYS A 2 79.71 23.72 12.73
CA LYS A 2 78.66 24.68 13.18
C LYS A 2 77.97 25.50 12.04
N CYS A 3 78.49 25.48 10.78
CA CYS A 3 77.91 26.22 9.66
C CYS A 3 76.95 25.36 8.85
N ILE A 4 77.09 24.06 8.85
CA ILE A 4 76.25 23.10 8.08
C ILE A 4 74.91 22.93 8.82
N ASP A 5 74.90 22.91 10.16
CA ASP A 5 73.67 22.75 10.96
C ASP A 5 72.73 23.96 10.83
N LYS A 6 73.31 25.17 10.66
CA LYS A 6 72.50 26.39 10.39
C LYS A 6 71.90 26.43 9.03
N LEU A 7 72.57 25.87 8.01
CA LEU A 7 72.05 25.80 6.65
C LEU A 7 70.93 24.73 6.55
N LEU A 8 71.09 23.61 7.25
CA LEU A 8 70.08 22.59 7.28
C LEU A 8 68.81 23.03 8.03
N SER A 9 68.94 23.79 9.13
CA SER A 9 67.78 24.35 9.84
C SER A 9 67.08 25.45 9.04
N LEU A 10 67.77 26.25 8.25
CA LEU A 10 67.15 27.25 7.40
C LEU A 10 66.42 26.62 6.19
N LEU A 11 66.94 25.53 5.63
CA LEU A 11 66.25 24.76 4.59
C LEU A 11 65.00 24.04 5.12
N LEU A 12 65.03 23.51 6.33
CA LEU A 12 63.89 22.87 6.97
C LEU A 12 62.74 23.86 7.24
N VAL A 13 63.09 25.09 7.68
CA VAL A 13 62.09 26.16 7.91
C VAL A 13 61.49 26.68 6.62
N ALA A 14 62.29 26.75 5.55
CA ALA A 14 61.82 27.14 4.23
C ALA A 14 60.87 26.07 3.62
N CYS A 15 61.15 24.77 3.82
CA CYS A 15 60.26 23.70 3.38
C CYS A 15 58.96 23.61 4.16
N LEU A 16 58.98 23.92 5.48
CA LEU A 16 57.77 23.99 6.31
C LEU A 16 56.92 25.23 6.01
N GLY A 17 57.55 26.35 5.60
CA GLY A 17 56.85 27.56 5.18
C GLY A 17 56.12 27.45 3.84
N LEU A 18 56.59 26.58 2.92
CA LEU A 18 55.96 26.33 1.62
C LEU A 18 54.88 25.26 1.66
N GLY A 19 54.80 24.49 2.74
CA GLY A 19 53.73 23.48 2.96
C GLY A 19 52.45 24.03 3.58
N LEU A 20 52.44 25.29 4.06
CA LEU A 20 51.26 25.89 4.73
C LEU A 20 50.50 26.89 3.85
N VAL A 21 50.82 27.03 2.55
CA VAL A 21 50.10 27.90 1.61
C VAL A 21 49.26 27.09 0.60
N SER A 22 49.08 25.78 0.83
CA SER A 22 48.16 24.94 0.05
C SER A 22 46.96 24.42 0.85
N CYS A 23 46.43 25.23 1.75
CA CYS A 23 45.04 25.23 2.11
C CYS A 23 44.40 26.48 1.50
N GLY A 24 44.38 26.53 0.18
CA GLY A 24 43.37 27.28 -0.52
C GLY A 24 42.05 26.72 -0.05
N SER A 25 41.18 27.54 0.53
CA SER A 25 39.76 27.30 0.52
C SER A 25 39.47 26.87 -0.93
N GLU A 26 39.21 25.58 -1.16
CA GLU A 26 38.26 25.22 -2.17
C GLU A 26 37.01 26.00 -1.78
N SER A 27 36.80 27.17 -2.37
CA SER A 27 35.49 27.62 -2.64
C SER A 27 34.87 26.38 -3.28
N THR A 28 33.98 25.71 -2.58
CA THR A 28 32.93 24.99 -3.24
C THR A 28 32.27 26.06 -4.11
N ASP A 29 32.81 26.26 -5.32
CA ASP A 29 32.02 26.71 -6.42
C ASP A 29 30.93 25.66 -6.50
N GLN A 30 29.87 25.88 -5.75
CA GLN A 30 28.55 25.45 -6.17
C GLN A 30 28.40 26.17 -7.50
N THR A 31 28.95 25.55 -8.55
CA THR A 31 28.53 25.85 -9.90
C THR A 31 27.03 25.70 -9.81
N SER A 32 26.36 26.83 -9.64
CA SER A 32 24.89 26.88 -9.78
C SER A 32 24.65 26.19 -11.10
N TYR A 33 24.05 25.04 -11.07
CA TYR A 33 23.69 24.28 -12.26
C TYR A 33 22.91 25.28 -13.11
N ASP A 34 23.52 25.76 -14.18
CA ASP A 34 22.82 26.61 -15.13
C ASP A 34 21.85 25.71 -15.90
N LEU A 35 20.65 25.62 -15.37
CA LEU A 35 19.54 24.83 -15.93
C LEU A 35 19.25 25.27 -17.40
N GLU A 36 19.61 26.48 -17.78
CA GLU A 36 19.39 26.94 -19.16
C GLU A 36 20.37 26.27 -20.13
N THR A 37 21.67 26.27 -19.83
CA THR A 37 22.68 25.64 -20.69
C THR A 37 22.60 24.12 -20.66
N THR A 38 22.33 23.55 -19.51
CA THR A 38 22.22 22.09 -19.35
C THR A 38 20.95 21.53 -20.04
N SER A 39 19.83 22.26 -20.03
CA SER A 39 18.62 21.83 -20.70
C SER A 39 18.72 21.74 -22.21
N TYR A 40 19.47 22.66 -22.84
CA TYR A 40 19.75 22.62 -24.29
C TYR A 40 20.65 21.46 -24.68
N GLN A 41 21.61 21.09 -23.83
CA GLN A 41 22.59 20.04 -24.13
C GLN A 41 21.98 18.64 -24.01
N TYR A 42 20.97 18.43 -23.17
CA TYR A 42 20.34 17.14 -22.94
C TYR A 42 18.88 17.05 -23.41
N GLY A 43 18.40 18.04 -24.16
CA GLY A 43 17.02 18.04 -24.70
C GLY A 43 15.93 18.15 -23.65
N ILE A 44 16.23 18.67 -22.46
CA ILE A 44 15.26 18.88 -21.39
C ILE A 44 14.43 20.13 -21.72
N THR A 45 13.15 19.98 -21.92
CA THR A 45 12.24 21.11 -22.19
C THR A 45 12.08 21.95 -20.92
N LYS A 46 12.37 23.24 -20.97
CA LYS A 46 12.19 24.16 -19.86
C LYS A 46 10.69 24.27 -19.54
N VAL A 47 10.28 23.81 -18.37
CA VAL A 47 8.94 24.06 -17.85
C VAL A 47 8.93 25.47 -17.25
N ASN A 48 8.26 26.41 -17.91
CA ASN A 48 8.28 27.84 -17.55
C ASN A 48 7.59 28.17 -16.23
N ASN A 49 6.92 27.21 -15.57
CA ASN A 49 6.29 27.36 -14.26
C ASN A 49 6.62 26.17 -13.38
N ILE A 50 7.75 26.21 -12.68
CA ILE A 50 8.13 25.19 -11.67
C ILE A 50 7.13 25.18 -10.50
N SER A 51 6.32 26.22 -10.33
CA SER A 51 5.26 26.28 -9.31
C SER A 51 4.10 25.30 -9.55
N ASP A 52 3.95 24.77 -10.78
CA ASP A 52 2.83 23.87 -11.13
C ASP A 52 3.28 22.40 -11.27
N VAL A 53 4.56 22.09 -11.06
CA VAL A 53 5.03 20.72 -10.99
C VAL A 53 4.88 20.26 -9.54
N SER A 54 3.80 19.54 -9.24
CA SER A 54 3.68 18.89 -7.93
C SER A 54 4.84 17.90 -7.76
N PHE A 55 5.53 18.04 -6.63
CA PHE A 55 6.59 17.09 -6.28
C PHE A 55 5.98 15.67 -6.22
N TYR A 56 6.67 14.65 -6.75
CA TYR A 56 6.21 13.25 -6.81
C TYR A 56 5.90 12.74 -5.42
N GLY A 57 5.71 13.12 -4.46
CA GLY A 57 5.33 12.70 -3.12
C GLY A 57 4.49 13.75 -2.39
N SER A 58 4.11 14.84 -3.08
CA SER A 58 3.37 15.94 -2.44
C SER A 58 2.01 15.52 -1.87
N ASN A 59 1.46 14.39 -2.34
CA ASN A 59 0.19 13.83 -1.90
C ASN A 59 0.36 12.60 -1.01
N LEU A 60 1.59 12.30 -0.57
CA LEU A 60 1.87 11.15 0.29
C LEU A 60 2.11 11.62 1.73
N CYS A 61 1.64 10.81 2.69
CA CYS A 61 2.02 10.93 4.08
C CYS A 61 3.43 10.34 4.25
N VAL A 62 4.44 11.18 4.41
CA VAL A 62 5.84 10.75 4.51
C VAL A 62 6.28 10.80 5.97
N THR A 63 6.91 9.73 6.45
CA THR A 63 7.53 9.65 7.78
C THR A 63 8.79 8.81 7.72
N ASP A 64 9.76 9.13 8.55
CA ASP A 64 10.98 8.33 8.81
C ASP A 64 10.90 7.62 10.17
N GLN A 65 9.83 7.81 10.93
CA GLN A 65 9.62 7.20 12.23
C GLN A 65 8.82 5.90 12.07
N ASP A 66 9.32 4.85 12.72
CA ASP A 66 8.70 3.53 12.70
C ASP A 66 7.62 3.35 13.79
N ASN A 67 7.83 3.98 14.95
CA ASN A 67 6.96 3.85 16.12
C ASN A 67 6.72 5.21 16.78
N PHE A 68 5.46 5.64 16.87
CA PHE A 68 5.03 6.85 17.57
C PHE A 68 3.53 6.80 17.88
N GLY A 69 3.12 7.40 19.01
CA GLY A 69 1.73 7.38 19.47
C GLY A 69 1.30 6.05 20.12
N ILE A 70 2.19 5.04 20.21
CA ILE A 70 1.87 3.67 20.65
C ILE A 70 1.44 3.57 22.12
N ASP A 71 1.78 4.54 22.94
CA ASP A 71 1.44 4.64 24.37
C ASP A 71 0.09 5.30 24.63
N GLN A 72 -0.58 5.80 23.58
CA GLN A 72 -1.87 6.49 23.68
C GLN A 72 -3.06 5.56 23.40
N VAL A 73 -2.81 4.34 22.96
CA VAL A 73 -3.81 3.30 22.63
C VAL A 73 -3.33 1.93 23.12
N ASP A 74 -4.20 0.94 23.16
CA ASP A 74 -3.82 -0.45 23.48
C ASP A 74 -3.12 -1.12 22.29
N SER A 75 -1.88 -0.67 21.99
CA SER A 75 -1.08 -1.14 20.86
C SER A 75 -0.63 -2.61 20.98
N GLN A 76 -0.69 -3.21 22.18
CA GLN A 76 -0.20 -4.56 22.42
C GLN A 76 -1.07 -5.66 21.80
N VAL A 77 -2.29 -5.34 21.42
CA VAL A 77 -3.24 -6.27 20.80
C VAL A 77 -3.01 -6.49 19.30
N ALA A 78 -2.00 -5.81 18.72
CA ALA A 78 -1.64 -5.94 17.32
C ALA A 78 -0.12 -5.89 17.12
N GLY A 79 0.36 -6.47 16.02
CA GLY A 79 1.80 -6.49 15.69
C GLY A 79 2.27 -5.24 14.95
N ALA A 80 1.37 -4.55 14.23
CA ALA A 80 1.69 -3.34 13.47
C ALA A 80 0.43 -2.52 13.16
N GLY A 81 0.59 -1.20 12.98
CA GLY A 81 -0.51 -0.32 12.62
C GLY A 81 -0.05 1.05 12.13
N GLY A 82 -0.94 1.76 11.45
CA GLY A 82 -0.68 3.12 10.96
C GLY A 82 -1.95 3.90 10.71
N VAL A 83 -1.90 5.22 10.92
CA VAL A 83 -2.96 6.16 10.56
C VAL A 83 -2.38 7.29 9.71
N PHE A 84 -3.00 7.52 8.56
CA PHE A 84 -2.53 8.44 7.54
C PHE A 84 -3.65 9.41 7.17
N ASN A 85 -3.47 10.69 7.47
CA ASN A 85 -4.40 11.74 7.08
C ASN A 85 -3.99 12.30 5.71
N LEU A 86 -4.75 11.95 4.68
CA LEU A 86 -4.42 12.32 3.30
C LEU A 86 -4.62 13.81 3.00
N ALA A 87 -5.44 14.51 3.78
CA ALA A 87 -5.65 15.95 3.60
C ALA A 87 -4.47 16.78 4.10
N THR A 88 -3.82 16.33 5.18
CA THR A 88 -2.67 17.01 5.79
C THR A 88 -1.33 16.47 5.32
N GLY A 89 -1.30 15.30 4.67
CA GLY A 89 -0.07 14.60 4.28
C GLY A 89 0.70 14.06 5.50
N GLN A 90 0.04 13.83 6.63
CA GLN A 90 0.66 13.40 7.88
C GLN A 90 0.35 11.93 8.19
N CYS A 91 1.38 11.18 8.59
CA CYS A 91 1.22 9.95 9.33
C CYS A 91 1.09 10.32 10.81
N THR A 92 -0.09 10.08 11.41
CA THR A 92 -0.42 10.54 12.77
C THR A 92 -0.17 9.46 13.83
N TYR A 93 -0.13 8.19 13.43
CA TYR A 93 0.20 7.04 14.27
C TYR A 93 1.09 6.07 13.50
N GLY A 94 2.08 5.50 14.17
CA GLY A 94 2.95 4.46 13.64
C GLY A 94 3.28 3.42 14.71
N GLN A 95 3.12 2.16 14.34
CA GLN A 95 3.58 0.99 15.09
C GLN A 95 4.15 0.01 14.10
N ASN A 96 5.49 -0.23 14.17
CA ASN A 96 6.19 -1.15 13.28
C ASN A 96 5.82 -0.92 11.80
N LEU A 97 5.87 0.36 11.37
CA LEU A 97 5.40 0.79 10.05
C LEU A 97 6.15 0.11 8.90
N PHE A 98 7.44 -0.14 9.10
CA PHE A 98 8.35 -0.66 8.08
C PHE A 98 8.71 -2.13 8.27
N GLY A 99 8.23 -2.75 9.35
CA GLY A 99 8.46 -4.17 9.62
C GLY A 99 7.69 -5.09 8.67
N LYS A 100 8.31 -6.24 8.32
CA LYS A 100 7.69 -7.27 7.50
C LYS A 100 6.46 -7.86 8.20
N MET A 101 5.32 -7.83 7.51
CA MET A 101 4.04 -8.38 7.95
C MET A 101 3.44 -9.28 6.88
N TYR A 102 2.68 -10.27 7.30
CA TYR A 102 1.88 -11.08 6.38
C TYR A 102 0.52 -10.41 6.15
N PRO A 103 0.18 -10.05 4.90
CA PRO A 103 -1.02 -9.26 4.61
C PRO A 103 -2.32 -10.05 4.66
N ALA A 104 -2.27 -11.38 4.60
CA ALA A 104 -3.44 -12.21 4.36
C ALA A 104 -4.27 -11.66 3.19
N SER A 105 -5.60 -11.72 3.26
CA SER A 105 -6.50 -11.25 2.20
C SER A 105 -6.51 -9.73 1.97
N THR A 106 -5.75 -8.91 2.72
CA THR A 106 -5.54 -7.50 2.34
C THR A 106 -4.73 -7.38 1.05
N THR A 107 -3.99 -8.42 0.65
CA THR A 107 -3.38 -8.61 -0.68
C THR A 107 -4.36 -8.30 -1.82
N LYS A 108 -5.64 -8.63 -1.66
CA LYS A 108 -6.69 -8.45 -2.68
C LYS A 108 -6.94 -6.98 -3.05
N ILE A 109 -6.46 -6.04 -2.23
CA ILE A 109 -6.42 -4.61 -2.59
C ILE A 109 -5.57 -4.42 -3.84
N LEU A 110 -4.34 -4.95 -3.83
CA LEU A 110 -3.44 -4.85 -4.97
C LEU A 110 -3.94 -5.68 -6.16
N THR A 111 -4.47 -6.87 -5.91
CA THR A 111 -5.10 -7.72 -6.94
C THR A 111 -6.23 -6.97 -7.66
N CYS A 112 -7.11 -6.32 -6.92
CA CYS A 112 -8.20 -5.53 -7.47
C CYS A 112 -7.68 -4.34 -8.29
N LEU A 113 -6.72 -3.59 -7.77
CA LEU A 113 -6.12 -2.45 -8.44
C LEU A 113 -5.45 -2.86 -9.77
N VAL A 114 -4.61 -3.91 -9.75
CA VAL A 114 -3.95 -4.42 -10.94
C VAL A 114 -4.98 -4.90 -11.97
N ALA A 115 -6.02 -5.62 -11.53
CA ALA A 115 -7.06 -6.10 -12.43
C ALA A 115 -7.81 -4.97 -13.14
N ILE A 116 -8.17 -3.89 -12.41
CA ILE A 116 -8.85 -2.72 -12.97
C ILE A 116 -7.95 -1.99 -14.00
N GLU A 117 -6.64 -1.96 -13.77
CA GLU A 117 -5.70 -1.26 -14.64
C GLU A 117 -5.29 -2.07 -15.87
N GLN A 118 -5.31 -3.41 -15.80
CA GLN A 118 -4.78 -4.28 -16.85
C GLN A 118 -5.84 -4.82 -17.81
N ALA A 119 -7.12 -4.76 -17.47
CA ALA A 119 -8.18 -5.31 -18.30
C ALA A 119 -9.45 -4.46 -18.28
N ASP A 120 -10.23 -4.57 -19.38
CA ASP A 120 -11.57 -3.97 -19.45
C ASP A 120 -12.50 -4.65 -18.43
N LEU A 121 -13.29 -3.86 -17.73
CA LEU A 121 -14.25 -4.33 -16.72
C LEU A 121 -15.35 -5.23 -17.29
N ASP A 122 -15.64 -5.11 -18.59
CA ASP A 122 -16.59 -5.96 -19.31
C ASP A 122 -15.98 -7.27 -19.85
N THR A 123 -14.66 -7.47 -19.63
CA THR A 123 -13.96 -8.72 -19.98
C THR A 123 -14.71 -9.91 -19.37
N GLN A 124 -15.06 -10.89 -20.22
CA GLN A 124 -15.70 -12.11 -19.76
C GLN A 124 -14.66 -13.04 -19.15
N VAL A 125 -14.91 -13.47 -17.91
CA VAL A 125 -14.10 -14.41 -17.17
C VAL A 125 -14.89 -15.70 -16.98
N THR A 126 -14.28 -16.82 -17.31
CA THR A 126 -14.82 -18.16 -17.03
C THR A 126 -13.98 -18.79 -15.92
N VAL A 127 -14.64 -19.22 -14.86
CA VAL A 127 -13.99 -19.82 -13.70
C VAL A 127 -13.43 -21.19 -14.10
N SER A 128 -12.13 -21.40 -13.90
CA SER A 128 -11.47 -22.69 -14.17
C SER A 128 -11.73 -23.71 -13.07
N ALA A 129 -11.43 -24.97 -13.36
CA ALA A 129 -11.44 -26.04 -12.35
C ALA A 129 -10.49 -25.72 -11.20
N HIS A 130 -9.31 -25.14 -11.49
CA HIS A 130 -8.33 -24.74 -10.48
C HIS A 130 -8.85 -23.62 -9.58
N ALA A 131 -9.45 -22.58 -10.15
CA ALA A 131 -10.05 -21.49 -9.37
C ALA A 131 -11.21 -21.97 -8.48
N ALA A 132 -11.99 -22.94 -8.94
CA ALA A 132 -13.10 -23.52 -8.19
C ALA A 132 -12.69 -24.52 -7.09
N ASP A 133 -11.49 -25.11 -7.20
CA ASP A 133 -10.97 -26.14 -6.26
C ASP A 133 -10.35 -25.47 -5.03
N GLN A 134 -11.20 -25.00 -4.13
CA GLN A 134 -10.79 -24.34 -2.88
C GLN A 134 -10.99 -25.25 -1.67
N THR A 135 -10.10 -25.16 -0.70
CA THR A 135 -10.23 -25.87 0.58
C THR A 135 -11.44 -25.38 1.37
N ALA A 136 -12.00 -26.23 2.24
CA ALA A 136 -13.24 -25.95 2.96
C ALA A 136 -13.14 -24.74 3.92
N ASP A 137 -11.95 -24.39 4.37
CA ASP A 137 -11.64 -23.26 5.23
C ASP A 137 -11.28 -21.98 4.45
N SER A 138 -11.23 -22.08 3.12
CA SER A 138 -10.92 -20.94 2.23
C SER A 138 -12.09 -19.97 2.14
N SER A 139 -11.78 -18.66 2.14
CA SER A 139 -12.79 -17.65 1.83
C SER A 139 -13.12 -17.69 0.34
N VAL A 140 -14.38 -17.86 -0.01
CA VAL A 140 -14.84 -18.02 -1.39
C VAL A 140 -16.03 -17.15 -1.74
N ALA A 141 -16.16 -16.77 -2.99
CA ALA A 141 -17.36 -16.19 -3.58
C ALA A 141 -18.40 -17.25 -3.97
N ASN A 142 -18.10 -18.54 -3.72
CA ASN A 142 -18.87 -19.74 -4.08
C ASN A 142 -19.06 -19.88 -5.59
N LEU A 143 -17.97 -19.75 -6.32
CA LEU A 143 -17.95 -19.97 -7.75
C LEU A 143 -17.64 -21.44 -8.08
N ALA A 144 -18.26 -21.94 -9.15
CA ALA A 144 -18.01 -23.29 -9.64
C ALA A 144 -17.28 -23.23 -11.00
N GLU A 145 -16.60 -24.32 -11.35
CA GLU A 145 -16.01 -24.49 -12.69
C GLU A 145 -17.05 -24.19 -13.78
N GLY A 146 -16.65 -23.39 -14.77
CA GLY A 146 -17.48 -23.00 -15.89
C GLY A 146 -18.48 -21.86 -15.61
N ASP A 147 -18.55 -21.34 -14.38
CA ASP A 147 -19.29 -20.11 -14.12
C ASP A 147 -18.67 -18.95 -14.90
N ALA A 148 -19.49 -18.13 -15.56
CA ALA A 148 -19.03 -17.04 -16.41
C ALA A 148 -19.68 -15.69 -16.05
N MET A 149 -18.84 -14.67 -15.89
CA MET A 149 -19.25 -13.33 -15.52
C MET A 149 -18.26 -12.27 -15.99
N THR A 150 -18.63 -11.00 -15.94
CA THR A 150 -17.67 -9.92 -16.25
C THR A 150 -16.63 -9.77 -15.14
N LEU A 151 -15.45 -9.26 -15.50
CA LEU A 151 -14.41 -8.90 -14.54
C LEU A 151 -14.95 -7.99 -13.42
N LYS A 152 -15.77 -6.99 -13.79
CA LYS A 152 -16.42 -6.09 -12.82
C LYS A 152 -17.19 -6.86 -11.75
N VAL A 153 -17.99 -7.83 -12.16
CA VAL A 153 -18.78 -8.67 -11.24
C VAL A 153 -17.83 -9.48 -10.34
N LEU A 154 -16.82 -10.08 -10.92
CA LEU A 154 -15.86 -10.92 -10.20
C LEU A 154 -15.09 -10.14 -9.14
N LEU A 155 -14.77 -8.84 -9.40
CA LEU A 155 -14.13 -7.95 -8.43
C LEU A 155 -14.98 -7.71 -7.17
N TYR A 156 -16.32 -7.72 -7.28
CA TYR A 156 -17.19 -7.69 -6.08
C TYR A 156 -17.05 -8.99 -5.27
N GLY A 157 -16.98 -10.15 -5.91
CA GLY A 157 -16.73 -11.42 -5.22
C GLY A 157 -15.36 -11.43 -4.52
N LEU A 158 -14.34 -10.94 -5.22
CA LEU A 158 -12.98 -10.76 -4.69
C LEU A 158 -12.97 -9.93 -3.41
N MET A 159 -13.60 -8.76 -3.42
CA MET A 159 -13.47 -7.78 -2.34
C MET A 159 -14.47 -8.00 -1.21
N LEU A 160 -15.75 -8.25 -1.51
CA LEU A 160 -16.79 -8.40 -0.48
C LEU A 160 -16.69 -9.76 0.23
N ARG A 161 -16.58 -10.84 -0.56
CA ARG A 161 -16.49 -12.21 -0.02
C ARG A 161 -15.06 -12.61 0.34
N SER A 162 -14.10 -11.78 -0.04
CA SER A 162 -12.69 -12.18 0.05
C SER A 162 -12.38 -13.45 -0.74
N GLY A 163 -13.08 -13.67 -1.88
CA GLY A 163 -13.06 -14.90 -2.66
C GLY A 163 -11.68 -15.24 -3.20
N ASN A 164 -11.11 -16.38 -2.77
CA ASN A 164 -9.87 -16.91 -3.34
C ASN A 164 -10.13 -17.48 -4.74
N ASP A 165 -11.28 -18.11 -4.94
CA ASP A 165 -11.80 -18.55 -6.24
C ASP A 165 -11.85 -17.38 -7.25
N ALA A 166 -12.37 -16.23 -6.82
CA ALA A 166 -12.39 -15.02 -7.64
C ALA A 166 -10.97 -14.49 -7.91
N ALA A 167 -10.07 -14.51 -6.92
CA ALA A 167 -8.70 -14.04 -7.09
C ALA A 167 -7.91 -14.86 -8.12
N ILE A 168 -8.04 -16.20 -8.07
CA ILE A 168 -7.38 -17.12 -9.00
C ILE A 168 -7.95 -16.95 -10.41
N ALA A 169 -9.28 -16.88 -10.56
CA ALA A 169 -9.91 -16.68 -11.88
C ALA A 169 -9.50 -15.37 -12.55
N ILE A 170 -9.35 -14.27 -11.75
CA ILE A 170 -8.80 -13.00 -12.21
C ILE A 170 -7.34 -13.17 -12.67
N ALA A 171 -6.52 -13.82 -11.84
CA ALA A 171 -5.10 -13.99 -12.11
C ALA A 171 -4.86 -14.82 -13.38
N GLU A 172 -5.59 -15.92 -13.56
CA GLU A 172 -5.51 -16.74 -14.76
C GLU A 172 -5.95 -15.98 -16.02
N THR A 173 -6.99 -15.17 -15.91
CA THR A 173 -7.52 -14.40 -17.06
C THR A 173 -6.56 -13.31 -17.51
N ILE A 174 -5.94 -12.59 -16.57
CA ILE A 174 -5.13 -11.40 -16.86
C ILE A 174 -3.64 -11.75 -16.95
N GLY A 175 -3.14 -12.57 -16.03
CA GLY A 175 -1.72 -12.97 -15.95
C GLY A 175 -1.39 -14.27 -16.68
N GLY A 176 -2.40 -15.00 -17.14
CA GLY A 176 -2.25 -16.35 -17.71
C GLY A 176 -1.97 -17.44 -16.68
N SER A 177 -1.56 -17.07 -15.48
CA SER A 177 -1.38 -17.93 -14.30
C SER A 177 -1.30 -17.06 -13.03
N GLU A 178 -1.31 -17.68 -11.86
CA GLU A 178 -1.08 -16.96 -10.59
C GLU A 178 0.32 -16.35 -10.55
N GLU A 179 1.35 -17.05 -10.99
CA GLU A 179 2.73 -16.53 -11.04
C GLU A 179 2.85 -15.35 -12.02
N GLY A 180 2.19 -15.45 -13.19
CA GLY A 180 2.17 -14.35 -14.17
C GLY A 180 1.49 -13.09 -13.60
N PHE A 181 0.40 -13.28 -12.86
CA PHE A 181 -0.29 -12.17 -12.19
C PHE A 181 0.49 -11.62 -11.01
N ALA A 182 1.13 -12.46 -10.19
CA ALA A 182 2.00 -12.05 -9.09
C ALA A 182 3.14 -11.15 -9.59
N LYS A 183 3.69 -11.42 -10.79
CA LYS A 183 4.67 -10.54 -11.42
C LYS A 183 4.09 -9.14 -11.68
N LEU A 184 2.87 -9.04 -12.24
CA LEU A 184 2.20 -7.75 -12.44
C LEU A 184 1.94 -7.03 -11.10
N MET A 185 1.58 -7.78 -10.05
CA MET A 185 1.40 -7.22 -8.70
C MET A 185 2.71 -6.61 -8.17
N ASN A 186 3.82 -7.32 -8.27
CA ASN A 186 5.12 -6.83 -7.80
C ASN A 186 5.63 -5.65 -8.63
N GLU A 187 5.42 -5.65 -9.95
CA GLU A 187 5.73 -4.51 -10.82
C GLU A 187 4.91 -3.27 -10.42
N LYS A 188 3.61 -3.45 -10.12
CA LYS A 188 2.75 -2.36 -9.64
C LYS A 188 3.16 -1.87 -8.26
N ALA A 189 3.43 -2.76 -7.31
CA ALA A 189 3.91 -2.39 -5.97
C ALA A 189 5.19 -1.54 -6.05
N ALA A 190 6.17 -1.98 -6.83
CA ALA A 190 7.42 -1.25 -7.06
C ALA A 190 7.17 0.13 -7.69
N ALA A 191 6.27 0.23 -8.69
CA ALA A 191 5.91 1.49 -9.33
C ALA A 191 5.23 2.49 -8.38
N LEU A 192 4.55 1.99 -7.33
CA LEU A 192 3.95 2.80 -6.27
C LEU A 192 4.94 3.15 -5.15
N GLY A 193 6.18 2.66 -5.19
CA GLY A 193 7.19 2.85 -4.15
C GLY A 193 7.08 1.85 -2.99
N ALA A 194 6.20 0.85 -3.07
CA ALA A 194 6.05 -0.22 -2.09
C ALA A 194 7.15 -1.27 -2.29
N THR A 195 8.38 -0.92 -1.95
CA THR A 195 9.61 -1.67 -2.27
C THR A 195 10.02 -2.67 -1.20
N HIS A 196 9.34 -2.69 -0.06
CA HIS A 196 9.55 -3.64 1.04
C HIS A 196 8.44 -4.71 1.08
N SER A 197 7.81 -4.94 -0.08
CA SER A 197 6.74 -5.93 -0.26
C SER A 197 7.12 -6.95 -1.33
N HIS A 198 6.63 -8.17 -1.18
CA HIS A 198 6.70 -9.20 -2.19
C HIS A 198 5.41 -10.01 -2.18
N PHE A 199 4.79 -10.16 -3.35
CA PHE A 199 3.51 -10.84 -3.52
C PHE A 199 3.73 -12.10 -4.36
N VAL A 200 3.32 -13.26 -3.83
CA VAL A 200 3.45 -14.57 -4.46
C VAL A 200 2.12 -15.05 -5.02
N THR A 201 1.02 -14.71 -4.34
CA THR A 201 -0.33 -15.16 -4.69
C THR A 201 -1.29 -13.98 -4.85
N PRO A 202 -2.35 -14.11 -5.70
CA PRO A 202 -3.35 -13.04 -5.85
C PRO A 202 -4.34 -12.96 -4.69
N HIS A 203 -4.39 -13.97 -3.83
CA HIS A 203 -5.38 -14.11 -2.75
C HIS A 203 -4.84 -13.81 -1.35
N GLY A 204 -3.52 -13.95 -1.13
CA GLY A 204 -2.86 -13.69 0.15
C GLY A 204 -2.94 -14.85 1.14
N LEU A 205 -3.15 -16.08 0.70
CA LEU A 205 -2.85 -17.24 1.54
C LEU A 205 -1.37 -17.25 1.86
N HIS A 206 -1.02 -17.82 3.01
CA HIS A 206 0.33 -17.75 3.55
C HIS A 206 1.36 -18.43 2.64
N GLU A 207 2.42 -17.68 2.37
CA GLU A 207 3.69 -18.12 1.83
C GLU A 207 4.79 -17.35 2.55
N ASP A 208 5.90 -17.98 2.90
CA ASP A 208 6.98 -17.33 3.66
C ASP A 208 7.52 -16.06 2.99
N ASP A 209 7.45 -16.03 1.65
CA ASP A 209 7.92 -14.91 0.82
C ASP A 209 6.79 -13.98 0.34
N HIS A 210 5.57 -14.14 0.88
CA HIS A 210 4.42 -13.27 0.62
C HIS A 210 4.23 -12.28 1.76
N TYR A 211 4.76 -11.08 1.61
CA TYR A 211 4.77 -10.08 2.69
C TYR A 211 4.61 -8.65 2.20
N THR A 212 4.30 -7.77 3.13
CA THR A 212 4.23 -6.32 2.95
C THR A 212 4.68 -5.61 4.24
N THR A 213 4.63 -4.28 4.26
CA THR A 213 4.71 -3.46 5.46
C THR A 213 3.44 -2.63 5.60
N VAL A 214 3.19 -2.03 6.76
CA VAL A 214 2.07 -1.09 6.95
C VAL A 214 2.22 0.09 5.99
N TYR A 215 3.43 0.63 5.85
CA TYR A 215 3.69 1.77 4.99
C TYR A 215 3.53 1.43 3.50
N ASP A 216 4.03 0.27 3.05
CA ASP A 216 3.85 -0.17 1.67
C ASP A 216 2.36 -0.40 1.33
N MET A 217 1.61 -1.02 2.24
CA MET A 217 0.18 -1.20 2.05
C MET A 217 -0.57 0.14 2.04
N TYR A 218 -0.12 1.13 2.83
CA TYR A 218 -0.62 2.49 2.72
C TYR A 218 -0.41 3.07 1.31
N LEU A 219 0.79 2.94 0.73
CA LEU A 219 1.08 3.41 -0.63
C LEU A 219 0.17 2.73 -1.67
N ILE A 220 0.00 1.41 -1.55
CA ILE A 220 -0.88 0.63 -2.43
C ILE A 220 -2.34 1.07 -2.29
N PHE A 221 -2.82 1.18 -1.05
CA PHE A 221 -4.21 1.51 -0.79
C PHE A 221 -4.56 2.95 -1.13
N GLN A 222 -3.65 3.89 -0.86
CA GLN A 222 -3.78 5.29 -1.26
C GLN A 222 -3.92 5.43 -2.78
N ALA A 223 -3.16 4.67 -3.57
CA ALA A 223 -3.32 4.63 -5.02
C ALA A 223 -4.65 3.99 -5.43
N ALA A 224 -5.07 2.92 -4.77
CA ALA A 224 -6.30 2.21 -5.08
C ALA A 224 -7.55 3.08 -4.83
N VAL A 225 -7.60 3.85 -3.74
CA VAL A 225 -8.77 4.71 -3.43
C VAL A 225 -8.90 5.92 -4.36
N GLN A 226 -7.92 6.23 -5.21
CA GLN A 226 -8.07 7.21 -6.28
C GLN A 226 -8.88 6.67 -7.46
N ASN A 227 -9.09 5.36 -7.55
CA ASN A 227 -9.88 4.74 -8.60
C ASN A 227 -11.36 4.65 -8.19
N GLU A 228 -12.24 5.29 -8.95
CA GLU A 228 -13.68 5.33 -8.65
C GLU A 228 -14.32 3.94 -8.62
N THR A 229 -13.91 3.03 -9.50
CA THR A 229 -14.42 1.65 -9.52
C THR A 229 -14.00 0.90 -8.27
N PHE A 230 -12.74 1.04 -7.85
CA PHE A 230 -12.26 0.45 -6.60
C PHE A 230 -13.04 0.98 -5.39
N LEU A 231 -13.21 2.31 -5.30
CA LEU A 231 -13.98 2.96 -4.23
C LEU A 231 -15.44 2.45 -4.19
N GLN A 232 -16.08 2.36 -5.36
CA GLN A 232 -17.45 1.83 -5.45
C GLN A 232 -17.53 0.39 -4.90
N ILE A 233 -16.57 -0.46 -5.25
CA ILE A 233 -16.55 -1.85 -4.81
C ILE A 233 -16.37 -1.95 -3.29
N ILE A 234 -15.35 -1.27 -2.72
CA ILE A 234 -15.05 -1.38 -1.28
C ILE A 234 -16.10 -0.72 -0.39
N SER A 235 -16.88 0.23 -0.91
CA SER A 235 -17.95 0.91 -0.17
C SER A 235 -19.30 0.17 -0.22
N THR A 236 -19.38 -0.94 -0.95
CA THR A 236 -20.62 -1.71 -1.12
C THR A 236 -20.82 -2.67 0.05
N PRO A 237 -21.91 -2.54 0.85
CA PRO A 237 -22.21 -3.43 1.96
C PRO A 237 -22.60 -4.83 1.51
N SER A 238 -23.39 -4.91 0.43
CA SER A 238 -23.83 -6.16 -0.18
C SER A 238 -24.10 -5.96 -1.67
N TYR A 239 -23.89 -7.02 -2.45
CA TYR A 239 -24.06 -7.01 -3.90
C TYR A 239 -24.85 -8.24 -4.34
N ASP A 240 -26.02 -8.01 -4.95
CA ASP A 240 -26.81 -9.05 -5.59
C ASP A 240 -26.23 -9.30 -6.98
N VAL A 241 -25.78 -10.52 -7.19
CA VAL A 241 -25.12 -10.91 -8.45
C VAL A 241 -25.95 -11.92 -9.21
N SER A 242 -25.99 -11.78 -10.53
CA SER A 242 -26.48 -12.78 -11.46
C SER A 242 -25.44 -13.05 -12.53
N TYR A 243 -25.16 -14.31 -12.81
CA TYR A 243 -24.16 -14.75 -13.76
C TYR A 243 -24.58 -16.05 -14.43
N THR A 244 -23.84 -16.51 -15.43
CA THR A 244 -24.16 -17.72 -16.17
C THR A 244 -23.37 -18.91 -15.59
N GLY A 245 -24.08 -19.98 -15.22
CA GLY A 245 -23.49 -21.24 -14.81
C GLY A 245 -22.94 -22.05 -15.97
N ALA A 246 -22.11 -23.06 -15.67
CA ALA A 246 -21.54 -23.97 -16.66
C ALA A 246 -22.60 -24.69 -17.54
N ASP A 247 -23.79 -24.88 -17.00
CA ASP A 247 -24.94 -25.46 -17.71
C ASP A 247 -25.71 -24.45 -18.60
N GLY A 248 -25.23 -23.22 -18.68
CA GLY A 248 -25.85 -22.11 -19.39
C GLY A 248 -27.07 -21.50 -18.68
N GLN A 249 -27.39 -21.94 -17.46
CA GLN A 249 -28.48 -21.37 -16.68
C GLN A 249 -28.01 -20.16 -15.86
N ALA A 250 -28.92 -19.23 -15.61
CA ALA A 250 -28.66 -18.10 -14.73
C ALA A 250 -28.56 -18.57 -13.27
N LYS A 251 -27.47 -18.18 -12.61
CA LYS A 251 -27.26 -18.33 -11.17
C LYS A 251 -27.36 -16.95 -10.50
N SER A 252 -27.82 -16.92 -9.28
CA SER A 252 -27.84 -15.67 -8.47
C SER A 252 -27.45 -15.96 -7.02
N GLN A 253 -26.77 -15.00 -6.41
CA GLN A 253 -26.44 -15.02 -4.98
C GLN A 253 -26.24 -13.60 -4.48
N THR A 254 -26.18 -13.43 -3.16
CA THR A 254 -25.87 -12.14 -2.52
C THR A 254 -24.51 -12.22 -1.85
N TRP A 255 -23.60 -11.34 -2.21
CA TRP A 255 -22.30 -11.19 -1.58
C TRP A 255 -22.33 -10.06 -0.55
N VAL A 256 -22.15 -10.40 0.72
CA VAL A 256 -22.10 -9.45 1.83
C VAL A 256 -20.65 -9.17 2.21
N SER A 257 -20.32 -7.92 2.44
CA SER A 257 -18.98 -7.48 2.83
C SER A 257 -18.53 -8.15 4.14
N THR A 258 -17.25 -8.57 4.18
CA THR A 258 -16.61 -9.06 5.41
C THR A 258 -16.26 -7.94 6.39
N ASN A 259 -16.22 -6.69 5.91
CA ASN A 259 -15.97 -5.52 6.75
C ASN A 259 -17.15 -5.28 7.69
N ARG A 260 -16.90 -5.36 9.01
CA ARG A 260 -17.96 -5.30 10.03
C ARG A 260 -18.61 -3.91 10.13
N TYR A 261 -17.92 -2.84 9.77
CA TYR A 261 -18.52 -1.51 9.69
C TYR A 261 -19.58 -1.43 8.58
N LEU A 262 -19.35 -2.08 7.44
CA LEU A 262 -20.28 -2.07 6.31
C LEU A 262 -21.46 -3.03 6.49
N ASN A 263 -21.23 -4.17 7.14
CA ASN A 263 -22.31 -5.17 7.36
C ASN A 263 -23.10 -4.95 8.67
N GLY A 264 -22.84 -3.85 9.39
CA GLY A 264 -23.59 -3.43 10.58
C GLY A 264 -23.24 -4.19 11.87
N LYS A 265 -22.15 -4.96 11.87
CA LYS A 265 -21.68 -5.70 13.07
C LYS A 265 -20.75 -4.88 13.96
N GLU A 266 -20.28 -3.74 13.46
CA GLU A 266 -19.44 -2.80 14.18
C GLU A 266 -19.83 -1.37 13.83
N SER A 267 -19.56 -0.42 14.73
CA SER A 267 -19.81 1.01 14.50
C SER A 267 -18.51 1.79 14.61
N ALA A 268 -18.31 2.74 13.71
CA ALA A 268 -17.21 3.69 13.83
C ALA A 268 -17.42 4.62 15.04
N PRO A 269 -16.35 5.18 15.62
CA PRO A 269 -16.47 6.18 16.66
C PRO A 269 -17.20 7.43 16.14
N ALA A 270 -17.78 8.21 17.06
CA ALA A 270 -18.45 9.46 16.71
C ALA A 270 -17.49 10.40 15.97
N GLY A 271 -17.98 11.10 14.95
CA GLY A 271 -17.18 11.96 14.09
C GLY A 271 -16.53 11.26 12.89
N PHE A 272 -16.66 9.94 12.77
CA PHE A 272 -16.06 9.20 11.65
C PHE A 272 -17.11 8.48 10.79
N THR A 273 -16.89 8.54 9.47
CA THR A 273 -17.68 7.79 8.48
C THR A 273 -16.75 6.82 7.76
N VAL A 274 -16.96 5.53 7.98
CA VAL A 274 -16.23 4.48 7.26
C VAL A 274 -16.79 4.35 5.85
N VAL A 275 -15.91 4.52 4.86
CA VAL A 275 -16.24 4.31 3.43
C VAL A 275 -16.14 2.84 3.08
N GLY A 276 -15.03 2.19 3.45
CA GLY A 276 -14.81 0.80 3.12
C GLY A 276 -13.40 0.34 3.43
N GLY A 277 -13.03 -0.80 2.88
CA GLY A 277 -11.70 -1.36 3.09
C GLY A 277 -11.65 -2.86 2.88
N LYS A 278 -10.59 -3.51 3.41
CA LYS A 278 -10.40 -4.95 3.25
C LYS A 278 -9.93 -5.59 4.54
N THR A 279 -10.59 -6.67 4.92
CA THR A 279 -10.18 -7.58 6.01
C THR A 279 -9.24 -8.66 5.49
N GLY A 280 -8.37 -9.18 6.36
CA GLY A 280 -7.53 -10.33 6.09
C GLY A 280 -7.37 -11.19 7.35
N THR A 281 -7.25 -12.50 7.19
CA THR A 281 -6.95 -13.42 8.30
C THR A 281 -6.31 -14.68 7.75
N THR A 282 -5.17 -15.07 8.31
CA THR A 282 -4.57 -16.40 8.29
C THR A 282 -4.04 -16.71 9.68
N TYR A 283 -3.59 -17.92 9.91
CA TYR A 283 -3.00 -18.28 11.20
C TYR A 283 -1.73 -17.46 11.48
N GLU A 284 -0.89 -17.27 10.48
CA GLU A 284 0.39 -16.54 10.56
C GLU A 284 0.21 -15.03 10.57
N ALA A 285 -0.76 -14.51 9.80
CA ALA A 285 -1.02 -13.09 9.71
C ALA A 285 -1.82 -12.53 10.90
N GLY A 286 -2.50 -13.38 11.68
CA GLY A 286 -3.49 -12.91 12.64
C GLY A 286 -4.66 -12.21 11.93
N TYR A 287 -5.29 -11.26 12.61
CA TYR A 287 -6.39 -10.49 12.06
C TYR A 287 -5.90 -9.14 11.54
N CYS A 288 -6.28 -8.82 10.29
CA CYS A 288 -5.81 -7.66 9.54
C CYS A 288 -6.99 -6.82 9.02
N LEU A 289 -6.83 -5.50 9.02
CA LEU A 289 -7.81 -4.57 8.45
C LEU A 289 -7.09 -3.36 7.85
N VAL A 290 -7.45 -3.04 6.61
CA VAL A 290 -7.11 -1.80 5.92
C VAL A 290 -8.41 -1.05 5.70
N LEU A 291 -8.49 0.20 6.15
CA LEU A 291 -9.73 0.97 6.23
C LEU A 291 -9.56 2.35 5.59
N TYR A 292 -10.59 2.78 4.85
CA TYR A 292 -10.73 4.14 4.35
C TYR A 292 -11.94 4.79 5.01
N SER A 293 -11.76 5.98 5.57
CA SER A 293 -12.79 6.71 6.31
C SER A 293 -12.64 8.21 6.13
N TYR A 294 -13.67 8.97 6.51
CA TYR A 294 -13.62 10.42 6.67
C TYR A 294 -13.85 10.78 8.13
N ASN A 295 -13.14 11.80 8.62
CA ASN A 295 -13.46 12.44 9.90
C ASN A 295 -14.57 13.51 9.74
N ASP A 296 -14.98 14.18 10.82
CA ASP A 296 -16.03 15.19 10.83
C ASP A 296 -15.68 16.46 10.05
N GLN A 297 -14.38 16.70 9.79
CA GLN A 297 -13.87 17.76 8.92
C GLN A 297 -13.85 17.32 7.43
N ASN A 298 -14.42 16.18 7.12
CA ASN A 298 -14.40 15.56 5.79
C ASN A 298 -12.98 15.33 5.24
N GLN A 299 -12.02 15.05 6.12
CA GLN A 299 -10.66 14.68 5.73
C GLN A 299 -10.57 13.17 5.52
N PRO A 300 -9.99 12.72 4.39
CA PRO A 300 -9.81 11.30 4.12
C PRO A 300 -8.67 10.71 4.96
N ILE A 301 -8.96 9.58 5.61
CA ILE A 301 -8.06 8.86 6.51
C ILE A 301 -7.90 7.43 6.03
N ILE A 302 -6.66 6.95 5.95
CA ILE A 302 -6.33 5.54 5.83
C ILE A 302 -5.84 5.05 7.19
N SER A 303 -6.44 3.95 7.67
CA SER A 303 -6.02 3.28 8.91
C SER A 303 -5.75 1.81 8.64
N ILE A 304 -4.65 1.29 9.17
CA ILE A 304 -4.19 -0.08 8.96
C ILE A 304 -3.87 -0.70 10.31
N VAL A 305 -4.34 -1.94 10.52
CA VAL A 305 -3.96 -2.78 11.65
C VAL A 305 -3.60 -4.15 11.12
N TYR A 306 -2.44 -4.66 11.49
CA TYR A 306 -1.94 -5.98 11.14
C TYR A 306 -1.59 -6.81 12.37
N ASN A 307 -1.80 -8.12 12.23
CA ASN A 307 -1.47 -9.11 13.24
C ASN A 307 -2.13 -8.82 14.60
N SER A 308 -3.43 -8.50 14.59
CA SER A 308 -4.21 -8.49 15.81
C SER A 308 -4.53 -9.92 16.26
N ASP A 309 -4.61 -10.13 17.56
CA ASP A 309 -4.80 -11.43 18.19
C ASP A 309 -6.23 -12.00 18.01
N CYS A 310 -7.23 -11.13 17.84
CA CYS A 310 -8.59 -11.53 17.56
C CYS A 310 -9.42 -10.44 16.88
N THR A 311 -10.57 -10.84 16.32
CA THR A 311 -11.48 -9.89 15.65
C THR A 311 -11.94 -8.76 16.57
N LEU A 312 -12.20 -9.05 17.86
CA LEU A 312 -12.69 -8.04 18.80
C LEU A 312 -11.64 -6.95 19.01
N ASN A 313 -10.40 -7.34 19.29
CA ASN A 313 -9.28 -6.43 19.51
C ASN A 313 -8.89 -5.66 18.24
N LEU A 314 -9.01 -6.30 17.05
CA LEU A 314 -8.82 -5.63 15.78
C LEU A 314 -9.74 -4.40 15.63
N TYR A 315 -11.05 -4.55 15.86
CA TYR A 315 -12.01 -3.45 15.72
C TYR A 315 -11.95 -2.49 16.89
N TYR A 316 -11.64 -2.96 18.09
CA TYR A 316 -11.39 -2.12 19.25
C TYR A 316 -10.21 -1.16 19.00
N LEU A 317 -9.05 -1.71 18.63
CA LEU A 317 -7.88 -0.88 18.30
C LEU A 317 -8.15 0.05 17.12
N MET A 318 -8.82 -0.43 16.06
CA MET A 318 -9.16 0.42 14.93
C MET A 318 -10.03 1.62 15.35
N ASN A 319 -10.98 1.44 16.24
CA ASN A 319 -11.81 2.53 16.79
C ASN A 319 -10.99 3.49 17.66
N GLU A 320 -10.05 2.99 18.47
CA GLU A 320 -9.12 3.84 19.24
C GLU A 320 -8.21 4.64 18.32
N LEU A 321 -7.68 4.04 17.27
CA LEU A 321 -6.82 4.71 16.28
C LEU A 321 -7.58 5.82 15.54
N LEU A 322 -8.80 5.57 15.10
CA LEU A 322 -9.63 6.59 14.46
C LEU A 322 -9.90 7.74 15.44
N TYR A 323 -10.33 7.44 16.65
CA TYR A 323 -10.70 8.44 17.65
C TYR A 323 -9.51 9.30 18.10
N THR A 324 -8.35 8.68 18.29
CA THR A 324 -7.16 9.37 18.87
C THR A 324 -6.32 10.06 17.79
N PHE A 325 -6.23 9.49 16.59
CA PHE A 325 -5.28 9.92 15.56
C PHE A 325 -5.92 10.27 14.22
N GLY A 326 -7.21 10.05 14.04
CA GLY A 326 -7.91 10.38 12.79
C GLY A 326 -8.18 11.88 12.60
N GLU A 327 -7.99 12.70 13.62
CA GLU A 327 -8.08 14.14 13.52
C GLU A 327 -6.71 14.76 13.21
N ALA A 328 -6.70 15.92 12.56
CA ALA A 328 -5.47 16.69 12.42
C ALA A 328 -5.03 17.21 13.81
N PRO A 329 -3.73 17.19 14.14
CA PRO A 329 -3.26 17.83 15.35
C PRO A 329 -3.68 19.32 15.36
N SER A 330 -4.29 19.74 16.46
CA SER A 330 -4.77 21.11 16.68
C SER A 330 -3.63 22.13 16.75
#